data_9ba923683ef61963f3dd9e78f190495c
#
_entry.id   9ba923683ef61963f3dd9e78f190495c
#
_cell.length_a   1.000
_cell.length_b   1.000
_cell.length_c   1.000
_cell.angle_alpha   90.00
_cell.angle_beta   90.00
_cell.angle_gamma   90.00
#
_symmetry.space_group_name_H-M   'P 1'
#
loop_
_entity.id
_entity.type
_entity.pdbx_description
1 polymer ?
#
loop_
_entity_poly.entity_id
_entity_poly.type
_entity_poly.pdbx_seq_one_letter_code
_entity_poly.pdbx_strand_id
1 'polypeptide(L)'
;TDEVVKALEDCIELAPLHNPPNLIGINACREILPTVPMVAVFDTAFHQTMPESSYLYGIPYEYYKEFGVRRYGFHGTSHKYVSYRAAEILGKDIKDLKIITCHLGNGASVAAVDGGVVVDTSMGFTPLEGIIMGTRCGDMDPAIVTFLMKKLNLDADGINDVMNKKSGVFGMSGVSSDFRDIENAAAEGNERAAIALETYYKRVKKYIGSYMAEMGGVDVIVFTAGLGENSIGAREEICSGLERLGIKIDKEEN
;
A
#
# COMPACT_ATOMS: atom_id res chain seq x y z
N THR A 1 16.26 -3.60 -22.54
CA THR A 1 17.71 -3.64 -22.88
C THR A 1 18.46 -4.41 -21.79
N ASP A 2 19.70 -4.84 -22.08
CA ASP A 2 20.56 -5.52 -21.11
C ASP A 2 20.91 -4.61 -19.93
N GLU A 3 21.04 -3.31 -20.16
CA GLU A 3 21.25 -2.30 -19.12
C GLU A 3 20.10 -2.27 -18.11
N VAL A 4 18.84 -2.37 -18.57
CA VAL A 4 17.68 -2.42 -17.68
C VAL A 4 17.66 -3.72 -16.87
N VAL A 5 17.99 -4.85 -17.48
CA VAL A 5 18.10 -6.15 -16.78
C VAL A 5 19.18 -6.07 -15.71
N LYS A 6 20.35 -5.50 -16.05
CA LYS A 6 21.44 -5.30 -15.09
C LYS A 6 21.03 -4.40 -13.92
N ALA A 7 20.34 -3.30 -14.18
CA ALA A 7 19.83 -2.42 -13.11
C ALA A 7 18.82 -3.13 -12.19
N LEU A 8 17.99 -4.03 -12.74
CA LEU A 8 17.08 -4.85 -11.93
C LEU A 8 17.82 -5.89 -11.08
N GLU A 9 18.90 -6.47 -11.60
CA GLU A 9 19.79 -7.37 -10.85
C GLU A 9 20.45 -6.63 -9.69
N ASP A 10 20.98 -5.41 -9.92
CA ASP A 10 21.60 -4.58 -8.90
C ASP A 10 20.62 -4.16 -7.78
N CYS A 11 19.31 -4.17 -8.05
CA CYS A 11 18.26 -3.89 -7.09
C CYS A 11 17.72 -5.14 -6.36
N ILE A 12 18.31 -6.33 -6.50
CA ILE A 12 17.83 -7.56 -5.85
C ILE A 12 17.85 -7.42 -4.32
N GLU A 13 18.89 -6.81 -3.76
CA GLU A 13 18.99 -6.60 -2.30
C GLU A 13 17.86 -5.74 -1.74
N LEU A 14 17.37 -4.76 -2.52
CA LEU A 14 16.25 -3.90 -2.13
C LEU A 14 14.88 -4.62 -2.26
N ALA A 15 14.76 -5.58 -3.16
CA ALA A 15 13.51 -6.28 -3.43
C ALA A 15 13.72 -7.80 -3.63
N PRO A 16 14.24 -8.52 -2.61
CA PRO A 16 14.67 -9.90 -2.76
C PRO A 16 13.53 -10.89 -3.04
N LEU A 17 12.30 -10.55 -2.70
CA LEU A 17 11.12 -11.39 -2.96
C LEU A 17 10.48 -11.11 -4.34
N HIS A 18 10.80 -9.97 -4.97
CA HIS A 18 10.13 -9.51 -6.19
C HIS A 18 11.06 -9.55 -7.42
N ASN A 19 12.26 -8.99 -7.30
CA ASN A 19 13.16 -8.88 -8.46
C ASN A 19 13.62 -10.21 -9.02
N PRO A 20 14.04 -11.23 -8.24
CA PRO A 20 14.44 -12.51 -8.81
C PRO A 20 13.34 -13.20 -9.63
N PRO A 21 12.08 -13.36 -9.15
CA PRO A 21 10.99 -13.91 -9.95
C PRO A 21 10.69 -13.09 -11.21
N ASN A 22 10.74 -11.76 -11.12
CA ASN A 22 10.53 -10.88 -12.27
C ASN A 22 11.63 -11.08 -13.33
N LEU A 23 12.89 -11.17 -12.93
CA LEU A 23 14.00 -11.43 -13.84
C LEU A 23 13.88 -12.79 -14.54
N ILE A 24 13.43 -13.83 -13.82
CA ILE A 24 13.13 -15.14 -14.42
C ILE A 24 12.07 -14.97 -15.52
N GLY A 25 10.97 -14.29 -15.23
CA GLY A 25 9.91 -14.04 -16.20
C GLY A 25 10.39 -13.22 -17.41
N ILE A 26 11.16 -12.16 -17.17
CA ILE A 26 11.74 -11.32 -18.24
C ILE A 26 12.64 -12.14 -19.15
N ASN A 27 13.55 -12.95 -18.59
CA ASN A 27 14.49 -13.75 -19.37
C ASN A 27 13.78 -14.86 -20.14
N ALA A 28 12.77 -15.52 -19.57
CA ALA A 28 11.94 -16.49 -20.27
C ALA A 28 11.20 -15.85 -21.47
N CYS A 29 10.63 -14.66 -21.29
CA CYS A 29 10.00 -13.93 -22.39
C CYS A 29 10.99 -13.56 -23.50
N ARG A 30 12.20 -13.11 -23.14
CA ARG A 30 13.26 -12.79 -24.11
C ARG A 30 13.70 -14.00 -24.92
N GLU A 31 13.76 -15.16 -24.30
CA GLU A 31 14.13 -16.42 -24.97
C GLU A 31 13.03 -16.91 -25.93
N ILE A 32 11.78 -16.90 -25.47
CA ILE A 32 10.64 -17.44 -26.23
C ILE A 32 10.16 -16.46 -27.32
N LEU A 33 10.26 -15.15 -27.07
CA LEU A 33 9.73 -14.08 -27.92
C LEU A 33 10.83 -13.06 -28.27
N PRO A 34 11.94 -13.44 -28.91
CA PRO A 34 13.13 -12.59 -29.07
C PRO A 34 12.91 -11.35 -29.94
N THR A 35 11.87 -11.34 -30.78
CA THR A 35 11.55 -10.23 -31.71
C THR A 35 10.42 -9.34 -31.23
N VAL A 36 9.76 -9.70 -30.12
CA VAL A 36 8.65 -8.91 -29.58
C VAL A 36 9.20 -7.79 -28.67
N PRO A 37 8.82 -6.53 -28.92
CA PRO A 37 9.19 -5.44 -28.01
C PRO A 37 8.65 -5.69 -26.61
N MET A 38 9.51 -5.53 -25.59
CA MET A 38 9.15 -5.66 -24.19
C MET A 38 9.30 -4.31 -23.49
N VAL A 39 8.31 -3.94 -22.68
CA VAL A 39 8.28 -2.72 -21.89
C VAL A 39 8.18 -3.11 -20.40
N ALA A 40 9.13 -2.61 -19.60
CA ALA A 40 9.06 -2.72 -18.15
C ALA A 40 8.17 -1.61 -17.59
N VAL A 41 7.22 -1.98 -16.73
CA VAL A 41 6.38 -1.05 -15.97
C VAL A 41 6.75 -1.21 -14.50
N PHE A 42 7.30 -0.15 -13.92
CA PHE A 42 7.80 -0.17 -12.55
C PHE A 42 6.73 0.28 -11.58
N ASP A 43 6.43 -0.55 -10.61
CA ASP A 43 5.38 -0.32 -9.61
C ASP A 43 5.67 0.88 -8.69
N THR A 44 6.94 1.26 -8.57
CA THR A 44 7.41 2.42 -7.81
C THR A 44 7.47 3.73 -8.61
N ALA A 45 7.32 3.68 -9.94
CA ALA A 45 7.61 4.82 -10.81
C ALA A 45 6.71 6.05 -10.55
N PHE A 46 5.43 5.83 -10.24
CA PHE A 46 4.49 6.92 -9.97
C PHE A 46 4.84 7.70 -8.70
N HIS A 47 5.53 7.06 -7.75
CA HIS A 47 5.93 7.64 -6.46
C HIS A 47 7.26 8.40 -6.51
N GLN A 48 7.93 8.47 -7.66
CA GLN A 48 9.22 9.17 -7.78
C GLN A 48 9.13 10.69 -7.65
N THR A 49 7.92 11.24 -7.65
CA THR A 49 7.66 12.68 -7.47
C THR A 49 7.63 13.13 -6.01
N MET A 50 7.63 12.19 -5.06
CA MET A 50 7.64 12.53 -3.62
C MET A 50 8.82 13.42 -3.26
N PRO A 51 8.60 14.48 -2.46
CA PRO A 51 9.69 15.33 -1.94
C PRO A 51 10.52 14.58 -0.89
N GLU A 52 11.75 15.07 -0.64
CA GLU A 52 12.65 14.44 0.35
C GLU A 52 12.02 14.32 1.74
N SER A 53 11.22 15.28 2.15
CA SER A 53 10.50 15.27 3.42
C SER A 53 9.50 14.14 3.57
N SER A 54 8.99 13.59 2.46
CA SER A 54 8.04 12.46 2.47
C SER A 54 8.75 11.11 2.34
N TYR A 55 9.88 11.03 1.63
CA TYR A 55 10.55 9.75 1.44
C TYR A 55 11.68 9.44 2.43
N LEU A 56 12.22 10.41 3.17
CA LEU A 56 13.27 10.16 4.16
C LEU A 56 12.70 9.62 5.47
N TYR A 57 13.40 8.66 6.05
CA TYR A 57 13.11 8.16 7.39
C TYR A 57 13.91 8.92 8.45
N GLY A 58 13.39 9.00 9.67
CA GLY A 58 14.05 9.61 10.83
C GLY A 58 15.17 8.74 11.43
N ILE A 59 16.07 8.23 10.59
CA ILE A 59 17.25 7.43 10.93
C ILE A 59 18.50 8.13 10.36
N PRO A 60 19.74 7.69 10.67
CA PRO A 60 20.94 8.34 10.15
C PRO A 60 20.90 8.50 8.63
N TYR A 61 21.12 9.73 8.17
CA TYR A 61 21.00 10.12 6.76
C TYR A 61 21.94 9.32 5.84
N GLU A 62 23.06 8.85 6.39
CA GLU A 62 24.04 8.03 5.71
C GLU A 62 23.43 6.74 5.15
N TYR A 63 22.44 6.16 5.83
CA TYR A 63 21.77 4.94 5.35
C TYR A 63 20.93 5.17 4.08
N TYR A 64 20.42 6.39 3.92
CA TYR A 64 19.83 6.77 2.64
C TYR A 64 20.91 6.87 1.54
N LYS A 65 22.04 7.52 1.83
CA LYS A 65 23.09 7.74 0.83
C LYS A 65 23.83 6.47 0.43
N GLU A 66 24.12 5.60 1.39
CA GLU A 66 24.96 4.41 1.18
C GLU A 66 24.13 3.20 0.73
N PHE A 67 22.92 3.06 1.28
CA PHE A 67 22.10 1.84 1.09
C PHE A 67 20.77 2.10 0.39
N GLY A 68 20.47 3.34 0.02
CA GLY A 68 19.20 3.67 -0.62
C GLY A 68 17.98 3.52 0.30
N VAL A 69 18.15 3.60 1.63
CA VAL A 69 17.06 3.45 2.60
C VAL A 69 16.17 4.68 2.56
N ARG A 70 15.06 4.56 1.83
CA ARG A 70 14.04 5.60 1.68
C ARG A 70 12.67 4.95 1.41
N ARG A 71 11.59 5.73 1.52
CA ARG A 71 10.27 5.33 1.02
C ARG A 71 10.30 5.28 -0.51
N TYR A 72 9.89 4.15 -1.10
CA TYR A 72 9.69 3.98 -2.54
C TYR A 72 8.23 4.01 -2.92
N GLY A 73 7.38 3.39 -2.12
CA GLY A 73 5.97 3.19 -2.41
C GLY A 73 5.74 2.10 -3.47
N PHE A 74 4.52 1.57 -3.49
CA PHE A 74 4.13 0.47 -4.38
C PHE A 74 2.71 0.67 -4.87
N HIS A 75 2.19 -0.23 -5.70
CA HIS A 75 0.91 -0.10 -6.40
C HIS A 75 0.83 1.15 -7.29
N GLY A 76 1.98 1.68 -7.73
CA GLY A 76 2.07 2.94 -8.46
C GLY A 76 1.29 2.94 -9.76
N THR A 77 1.26 1.83 -10.49
CA THR A 77 0.45 1.68 -11.69
C THR A 77 -1.04 1.82 -11.40
N SER A 78 -1.52 1.22 -10.31
CA SER A 78 -2.91 1.33 -9.86
C SER A 78 -3.23 2.76 -9.43
N HIS A 79 -2.43 3.34 -8.52
CA HIS A 79 -2.64 4.71 -8.04
C HIS A 79 -2.66 5.72 -9.18
N LYS A 80 -1.75 5.59 -10.14
CA LYS A 80 -1.72 6.42 -11.34
C LYS A 80 -3.00 6.28 -12.14
N TYR A 81 -3.37 5.05 -12.50
CA TYR A 81 -4.53 4.81 -13.34
C TYR A 81 -5.82 5.37 -12.72
N VAL A 82 -6.10 5.03 -11.46
CA VAL A 82 -7.37 5.43 -10.83
C VAL A 82 -7.43 6.93 -10.54
N SER A 83 -6.31 7.61 -10.28
CA SER A 83 -6.30 9.07 -10.09
C SER A 83 -6.61 9.81 -11.39
N TYR A 84 -6.00 9.41 -12.51
CA TYR A 84 -6.31 9.99 -13.83
C TYR A 84 -7.73 9.66 -14.27
N ARG A 85 -8.19 8.44 -14.01
CA ARG A 85 -9.56 8.03 -14.34
C ARG A 85 -10.61 8.81 -13.54
N ALA A 86 -10.34 9.10 -12.27
CA ALA A 86 -11.22 9.95 -11.46
C ALA A 86 -11.34 11.36 -12.05
N ALA A 87 -10.23 11.96 -12.46
CA ALA A 87 -10.23 13.27 -13.12
C ALA A 87 -11.06 13.27 -14.41
N GLU A 88 -10.92 12.24 -15.27
CA GLU A 88 -11.73 12.06 -16.48
C GLU A 88 -13.22 11.97 -16.17
N ILE A 89 -13.61 11.16 -15.18
CA ILE A 89 -15.02 10.98 -14.77
C ILE A 89 -15.63 12.30 -14.30
N LEU A 90 -14.84 13.12 -13.57
CA LEU A 90 -15.27 14.43 -13.09
C LEU A 90 -15.22 15.52 -14.17
N GLY A 91 -14.63 15.24 -15.33
CA GLY A 91 -14.44 16.23 -16.41
C GLY A 91 -13.54 17.40 -15.99
N LYS A 92 -12.56 17.16 -15.10
CA LYS A 92 -11.62 18.15 -14.57
C LYS A 92 -10.19 17.84 -14.98
N ASP A 93 -9.34 18.87 -15.09
CA ASP A 93 -7.90 18.65 -15.20
C ASP A 93 -7.37 18.09 -13.87
N ILE A 94 -6.59 17.01 -13.96
CA ILE A 94 -5.99 16.39 -12.76
C ILE A 94 -5.08 17.36 -12.01
N LYS A 95 -4.54 18.37 -12.68
CA LYS A 95 -3.71 19.43 -12.09
C LYS A 95 -4.45 20.28 -11.06
N ASP A 96 -5.77 20.33 -11.15
CA ASP A 96 -6.64 21.10 -10.26
C ASP A 96 -7.22 20.27 -9.12
N LEU A 97 -6.79 19.00 -8.99
CA LEU A 97 -7.38 18.05 -8.05
C LEU A 97 -6.38 17.54 -7.01
N LYS A 98 -6.87 17.43 -5.78
CA LYS A 98 -6.26 16.72 -4.66
C LYS A 98 -6.98 15.39 -4.47
N ILE A 99 -6.29 14.30 -4.75
CA ILE A 99 -6.89 12.96 -4.80
C ILE A 99 -6.21 12.06 -3.78
N ILE A 100 -7.00 11.35 -2.98
CA ILE A 100 -6.51 10.25 -2.16
C ILE A 100 -6.97 8.95 -2.82
N THR A 101 -6.04 8.08 -3.14
CA THR A 101 -6.35 6.78 -3.73
C THR A 101 -6.09 5.66 -2.72
N CYS A 102 -7.12 4.86 -2.45
CA CYS A 102 -7.11 3.74 -1.51
C CYS A 102 -7.14 2.43 -2.31
N HIS A 103 -5.97 1.83 -2.55
CA HIS A 103 -5.86 0.50 -3.16
C HIS A 103 -5.98 -0.54 -2.05
N LEU A 104 -7.15 -1.13 -1.89
CA LEU A 104 -7.50 -2.04 -0.79
C LEU A 104 -7.67 -3.47 -1.31
N GLY A 105 -6.55 -4.16 -1.49
CA GLY A 105 -6.46 -5.58 -1.82
C GLY A 105 -5.91 -6.40 -0.66
N ASN A 106 -5.42 -7.61 -0.93
CA ASN A 106 -4.67 -8.40 0.05
C ASN A 106 -3.35 -7.70 0.44
N GLY A 107 -2.62 -7.11 -0.54
CA GLY A 107 -1.71 -6.00 -0.32
C GLY A 107 -2.51 -4.71 -0.45
N ALA A 108 -2.27 -3.73 0.42
CA ALA A 108 -3.05 -2.51 0.44
C ALA A 108 -2.19 -1.28 0.72
N SER A 109 -2.53 -0.18 0.05
CA SER A 109 -1.85 1.11 0.25
C SER A 109 -2.78 2.28 -0.03
N VAL A 110 -2.39 3.43 0.51
CA VAL A 110 -3.05 4.72 0.27
C VAL A 110 -2.01 5.67 -0.31
N ALA A 111 -2.37 6.50 -1.27
CA ALA A 111 -1.49 7.51 -1.84
C ALA A 111 -2.17 8.87 -1.90
N ALA A 112 -1.40 9.91 -1.63
CA ALA A 112 -1.78 11.31 -1.77
C ALA A 112 -1.28 11.83 -3.12
N VAL A 113 -2.20 12.29 -3.95
CA VAL A 113 -1.92 12.81 -5.30
C VAL A 113 -2.40 14.25 -5.38
N ASP A 114 -1.48 15.19 -5.51
CA ASP A 114 -1.76 16.62 -5.64
C ASP A 114 -1.34 17.10 -7.03
N GLY A 115 -2.29 17.61 -7.79
CA GLY A 115 -2.02 18.07 -9.15
C GLY A 115 -1.50 16.99 -10.11
N GLY A 116 -1.85 15.72 -9.88
CA GLY A 116 -1.43 14.58 -10.71
C GLY A 116 -0.07 13.98 -10.35
N VAL A 117 0.59 14.47 -9.30
CA VAL A 117 1.84 13.93 -8.78
C VAL A 117 1.67 13.38 -7.36
N VAL A 118 2.38 12.31 -7.05
CA VAL A 118 2.37 11.75 -5.68
C VAL A 118 3.20 12.62 -4.75
N VAL A 119 2.59 13.02 -3.63
CA VAL A 119 3.28 13.77 -2.57
C VAL A 119 3.62 12.88 -1.39
N ASP A 120 2.81 11.86 -1.09
CA ASP A 120 3.13 10.79 -0.13
C ASP A 120 2.40 9.49 -0.46
N THR A 121 2.85 8.37 0.12
CA THR A 121 2.21 7.06 0.01
C THR A 121 2.48 6.21 1.25
N SER A 122 1.57 5.32 1.60
CA SER A 122 1.63 4.56 2.85
C SER A 122 2.65 3.42 2.86
N MET A 123 2.92 2.77 1.73
CA MET A 123 3.98 1.77 1.65
C MET A 123 5.34 2.46 1.61
N GLY A 124 6.34 1.84 2.25
CA GLY A 124 7.61 2.47 2.51
C GLY A 124 8.78 1.96 1.68
N PHE A 125 9.89 1.67 2.36
CA PHE A 125 11.06 1.00 1.81
C PHE A 125 10.70 -0.35 1.19
N THR A 126 9.79 -1.06 1.83
CA THR A 126 9.18 -2.31 1.34
C THR A 126 7.65 -2.21 1.35
N PRO A 127 6.92 -3.17 0.74
CA PRO A 127 5.45 -3.22 0.81
C PRO A 127 4.90 -3.62 2.20
N LEU A 128 5.69 -3.53 3.27
CA LEU A 128 5.30 -3.92 4.64
C LEU A 128 4.72 -2.75 5.43
N GLU A 129 5.33 -1.55 5.30
CA GLU A 129 4.90 -0.32 5.99
C GLU A 129 3.52 0.12 5.52
N GLY A 130 2.80 0.86 6.36
CA GLY A 130 1.54 1.49 6.05
C GLY A 130 0.35 0.87 6.74
N ILE A 131 -0.77 0.75 6.02
CA ILE A 131 -1.97 0.15 6.58
C ILE A 131 -1.80 -1.35 6.82
N ILE A 132 -2.57 -1.89 7.75
CA ILE A 132 -2.67 -3.34 7.96
C ILE A 132 -3.16 -4.00 6.66
N MET A 133 -2.67 -5.19 6.34
CA MET A 133 -3.02 -5.89 5.10
C MET A 133 -3.53 -7.30 5.41
N GLY A 134 -3.72 -8.14 4.41
CA GLY A 134 -4.17 -9.53 4.61
C GLY A 134 -3.30 -10.29 5.62
N THR A 135 -1.98 -10.31 5.39
CA THR A 135 -1.01 -11.02 6.23
C THR A 135 0.13 -10.14 6.76
N ARG A 136 0.25 -8.89 6.30
CA ARG A 136 1.31 -7.95 6.69
C ARG A 136 0.83 -7.04 7.81
N CYS A 137 1.72 -6.78 8.78
CA CYS A 137 1.38 -6.02 9.99
C CYS A 137 1.08 -4.52 9.72
N GLY A 138 1.64 -3.92 8.66
CA GLY A 138 1.64 -2.47 8.51
C GLY A 138 2.46 -1.77 9.60
N ASP A 139 2.08 -0.51 9.89
CA ASP A 139 2.78 0.30 10.89
C ASP A 139 2.65 -0.27 12.30
N MET A 140 3.79 -0.38 12.96
CA MET A 140 3.86 -0.76 14.38
C MET A 140 5.07 -0.08 15.05
N ASP A 141 5.14 -0.10 16.37
CA ASP A 141 6.33 0.34 17.10
C ASP A 141 7.53 -0.56 16.74
N PRO A 142 8.63 0.00 16.22
CA PRO A 142 9.83 -0.78 15.86
C PRO A 142 10.42 -1.59 17.02
N ALA A 143 10.22 -1.17 18.27
CA ALA A 143 10.69 -1.90 19.44
C ALA A 143 10.02 -3.28 19.58
N ILE A 144 8.83 -3.47 19.03
CA ILE A 144 8.14 -4.78 19.01
C ILE A 144 8.99 -5.82 18.27
N VAL A 145 9.68 -5.43 17.19
CA VAL A 145 10.55 -6.32 16.41
C VAL A 145 11.58 -7.00 17.31
N THR A 146 12.40 -6.18 17.98
CA THR A 146 13.47 -6.69 18.85
C THR A 146 12.93 -7.41 20.10
N PHE A 147 11.77 -6.99 20.61
CA PHE A 147 11.08 -7.66 21.72
C PHE A 147 10.66 -9.08 21.33
N LEU A 148 9.98 -9.25 20.19
CA LEU A 148 9.53 -10.55 19.71
C LEU A 148 10.69 -11.46 19.32
N MET A 149 11.74 -10.92 18.68
CA MET A 149 12.96 -11.71 18.40
C MET A 149 13.52 -12.36 19.65
N LYS A 150 13.64 -11.59 20.75
CA LYS A 150 14.13 -12.11 22.03
C LYS A 150 13.16 -13.08 22.69
N LYS A 151 11.86 -12.78 22.69
CA LYS A 151 10.83 -13.60 23.37
C LYS A 151 10.61 -14.94 22.69
N LEU A 152 10.65 -14.98 21.38
CA LEU A 152 10.38 -16.17 20.57
C LEU A 152 11.64 -16.84 20.02
N ASN A 153 12.83 -16.32 20.36
CA ASN A 153 14.13 -16.76 19.85
C ASN A 153 14.16 -16.80 18.33
N LEU A 154 13.70 -15.72 17.70
CA LEU A 154 13.67 -15.57 16.24
C LEU A 154 14.93 -14.82 15.75
N ASP A 155 15.45 -15.25 14.62
CA ASP A 155 16.40 -14.49 13.81
C ASP A 155 15.71 -13.44 12.93
N ALA A 156 16.47 -12.76 12.08
CA ALA A 156 15.95 -11.74 11.18
C ALA A 156 14.92 -12.30 10.18
N ASP A 157 15.15 -13.50 9.66
CA ASP A 157 14.23 -14.15 8.72
C ASP A 157 12.94 -14.58 9.43
N GLY A 158 13.06 -15.14 10.63
CA GLY A 158 11.92 -15.54 11.45
C GLY A 158 10.99 -14.38 11.81
N ILE A 159 11.52 -13.23 12.21
CA ILE A 159 10.70 -12.06 12.51
C ILE A 159 10.13 -11.43 11.23
N ASN A 160 10.88 -11.42 10.14
CA ASN A 160 10.39 -10.98 8.85
C ASN A 160 9.20 -11.83 8.36
N ASP A 161 9.26 -13.15 8.55
CA ASP A 161 8.15 -14.07 8.25
C ASP A 161 6.90 -13.76 9.11
N VAL A 162 7.07 -13.47 10.40
CA VAL A 162 5.97 -13.05 11.27
C VAL A 162 5.32 -11.78 10.73
N MET A 163 6.10 -10.74 10.42
CA MET A 163 5.57 -9.45 9.99
C MET A 163 4.87 -9.51 8.62
N ASN A 164 5.37 -10.33 7.69
CA ASN A 164 4.88 -10.38 6.32
C ASN A 164 3.79 -11.44 6.07
N LYS A 165 3.82 -12.58 6.79
CA LYS A 165 2.99 -13.75 6.47
C LYS A 165 2.06 -14.20 7.59
N LYS A 166 2.32 -13.82 8.84
CA LYS A 166 1.57 -14.30 10.02
C LYS A 166 0.85 -13.20 10.78
N SER A 167 0.89 -11.99 10.25
CA SER A 167 0.30 -10.77 10.83
C SER A 167 -0.94 -10.33 10.06
N GLY A 168 -1.21 -9.04 10.04
CA GLY A 168 -2.35 -8.47 9.32
C GLY A 168 -3.69 -8.88 9.89
N VAL A 169 -4.74 -8.76 9.08
CA VAL A 169 -6.08 -9.19 9.51
C VAL A 169 -6.15 -10.70 9.75
N PHE A 170 -5.32 -11.49 9.06
CA PHE A 170 -5.16 -12.92 9.32
C PHE A 170 -4.64 -13.18 10.75
N GLY A 171 -3.53 -12.57 11.12
CA GLY A 171 -2.95 -12.75 12.44
C GLY A 171 -3.84 -12.23 13.58
N MET A 172 -4.57 -11.15 13.33
CA MET A 172 -5.51 -10.56 14.29
C MET A 172 -6.77 -11.40 14.45
N SER A 173 -7.43 -11.78 13.36
CA SER A 173 -8.67 -12.55 13.39
C SER A 173 -8.44 -14.02 13.75
N GLY A 174 -7.35 -14.61 13.26
CA GLY A 174 -7.12 -16.05 13.33
C GLY A 174 -8.03 -16.85 12.36
N VAL A 175 -8.68 -16.19 11.40
CA VAL A 175 -9.61 -16.80 10.45
C VAL A 175 -8.97 -16.97 9.08
N SER A 176 -8.76 -15.87 8.36
CA SER A 176 -8.30 -15.85 6.98
C SER A 176 -7.59 -14.54 6.65
N SER A 177 -6.89 -14.48 5.54
CA SER A 177 -6.43 -13.23 4.92
C SER A 177 -7.43 -12.67 3.91
N ASP A 178 -8.46 -13.43 3.56
CA ASP A 178 -9.56 -13.00 2.70
C ASP A 178 -10.59 -12.23 3.53
N PHE A 179 -10.82 -10.97 3.16
CA PHE A 179 -11.75 -10.11 3.89
C PHE A 179 -13.19 -10.64 3.89
N ARG A 180 -13.62 -11.36 2.85
CA ARG A 180 -14.95 -11.97 2.79
C ARG A 180 -15.15 -13.00 3.90
N ASP A 181 -14.13 -13.81 4.16
CA ASP A 181 -14.19 -14.80 5.24
C ASP A 181 -14.24 -14.12 6.61
N ILE A 182 -13.50 -13.00 6.77
CA ILE A 182 -13.44 -12.24 8.01
C ILE A 182 -14.77 -11.50 8.25
N GLU A 183 -15.34 -10.88 7.20
CA GLU A 183 -16.67 -10.23 7.27
C GLU A 183 -17.75 -11.23 7.66
N ASN A 184 -17.76 -12.44 7.06
CA ASN A 184 -18.69 -13.50 7.41
C ASN A 184 -18.51 -13.97 8.87
N ALA A 185 -17.28 -14.22 9.29
CA ALA A 185 -16.99 -14.64 10.66
C ALA A 185 -17.41 -13.56 11.70
N ALA A 186 -17.20 -12.28 11.38
CA ALA A 186 -17.64 -11.18 12.23
C ALA A 186 -19.18 -11.12 12.34
N ALA A 187 -19.88 -11.31 11.21
CA ALA A 187 -21.34 -11.35 11.18
C ALA A 187 -21.91 -12.55 11.97
N GLU A 188 -21.19 -13.65 12.04
CA GLU A 188 -21.51 -14.83 12.86
C GLU A 188 -21.13 -14.67 14.35
N GLY A 189 -20.59 -13.51 14.74
CA GLY A 189 -20.28 -13.18 16.14
C GLY A 189 -18.83 -13.45 16.57
N ASN A 190 -17.90 -13.66 15.64
CA ASN A 190 -16.50 -13.78 15.96
C ASN A 190 -15.91 -12.39 16.33
N GLU A 191 -15.70 -12.16 17.63
CA GLU A 191 -15.21 -10.88 18.15
C GLU A 191 -13.83 -10.49 17.61
N ARG A 192 -12.92 -11.45 17.42
CA ARG A 192 -11.59 -11.16 16.88
C ARG A 192 -11.64 -10.75 15.42
N ALA A 193 -12.53 -11.34 14.65
CA ALA A 193 -12.78 -10.95 13.26
C ALA A 193 -13.33 -9.53 13.19
N ALA A 194 -14.30 -9.19 14.04
CA ALA A 194 -14.88 -7.85 14.12
C ALA A 194 -13.82 -6.79 14.48
N ILE A 195 -12.99 -7.05 15.51
CA ILE A 195 -11.89 -6.16 15.92
C ILE A 195 -10.83 -6.02 14.81
N ALA A 196 -10.53 -7.09 14.07
CA ALA A 196 -9.57 -7.03 12.97
C ALA A 196 -10.06 -6.10 11.85
N LEU A 197 -11.34 -6.19 11.47
CA LEU A 197 -11.96 -5.29 10.50
C LEU A 197 -11.99 -3.83 10.99
N GLU A 198 -12.47 -3.59 12.21
CA GLU A 198 -12.50 -2.24 12.80
C GLU A 198 -11.10 -1.60 12.83
N THR A 199 -10.10 -2.38 13.22
CA THR A 199 -8.71 -1.90 13.26
C THR A 199 -8.19 -1.57 11.87
N TYR A 200 -8.51 -2.39 10.86
CA TYR A 200 -8.16 -2.14 9.47
C TYR A 200 -8.79 -0.84 8.96
N TYR A 201 -10.11 -0.69 9.09
CA TYR A 201 -10.83 0.50 8.63
C TYR A 201 -10.31 1.78 9.33
N LYS A 202 -10.02 1.70 10.62
CA LYS A 202 -9.44 2.78 11.39
C LYS A 202 -8.05 3.18 10.90
N ARG A 203 -7.22 2.22 10.45
CA ARG A 203 -5.90 2.53 9.87
C ARG A 203 -6.02 3.23 8.52
N VAL A 204 -6.92 2.77 7.64
CA VAL A 204 -7.18 3.46 6.36
C VAL A 204 -7.68 4.89 6.61
N LYS A 205 -8.64 5.07 7.51
CA LYS A 205 -9.18 6.38 7.91
C LYS A 205 -8.07 7.32 8.42
N LYS A 206 -7.12 6.82 9.22
CA LYS A 206 -6.00 7.62 9.70
C LYS A 206 -5.11 8.12 8.56
N TYR A 207 -4.82 7.29 7.57
CA TYR A 207 -4.06 7.70 6.39
C TYR A 207 -4.80 8.72 5.54
N ILE A 208 -6.11 8.56 5.33
CA ILE A 208 -6.94 9.58 4.67
C ILE A 208 -6.82 10.91 5.41
N GLY A 209 -6.98 10.91 6.73
CA GLY A 209 -6.88 12.13 7.55
C GLY A 209 -5.51 12.79 7.48
N SER A 210 -4.41 12.01 7.52
CA SER A 210 -3.05 12.54 7.42
C SER A 210 -2.80 13.19 6.06
N TYR A 211 -3.21 12.54 4.98
CA TYR A 211 -3.03 13.06 3.63
C TYR A 211 -3.93 14.27 3.31
N MET A 212 -5.11 14.33 3.90
CA MET A 212 -5.92 15.57 3.86
C MET A 212 -5.21 16.73 4.54
N ALA A 213 -4.57 16.48 5.68
CA ALA A 213 -3.81 17.53 6.38
C ALA A 213 -2.58 17.95 5.57
N GLU A 214 -1.85 17.00 4.99
CA GLU A 214 -0.65 17.25 4.18
C GLU A 214 -0.96 18.07 2.92
N MET A 215 -2.00 17.71 2.18
CA MET A 215 -2.41 18.41 0.96
C MET A 215 -3.25 19.68 1.25
N GLY A 216 -3.67 19.91 2.51
CA GLY A 216 -4.56 21.01 2.86
C GLY A 216 -5.99 20.84 2.35
N GLY A 217 -6.46 19.59 2.24
CA GLY A 217 -7.79 19.21 1.78
C GLY A 217 -7.77 18.04 0.82
N VAL A 218 -8.96 17.64 0.36
CA VAL A 218 -9.14 16.59 -0.65
C VAL A 218 -10.39 16.90 -1.50
N ASP A 219 -10.29 16.68 -2.81
CA ASP A 219 -11.42 16.81 -3.72
C ASP A 219 -12.07 15.46 -4.00
N VAL A 220 -11.26 14.38 -4.02
CA VAL A 220 -11.70 13.03 -4.40
C VAL A 220 -11.00 11.98 -3.54
N ILE A 221 -11.76 11.00 -3.07
CA ILE A 221 -11.23 9.77 -2.50
C ILE A 221 -11.66 8.62 -3.42
N VAL A 222 -10.69 7.84 -3.88
CA VAL A 222 -10.92 6.71 -4.78
C VAL A 222 -10.67 5.41 -4.03
N PHE A 223 -11.63 4.51 -4.03
CA PHE A 223 -11.49 3.14 -3.54
C PHE A 223 -11.33 2.19 -4.72
N THR A 224 -10.31 1.33 -4.69
CA THR A 224 -10.02 0.36 -5.75
C THR A 224 -9.45 -0.94 -5.18
N ALA A 225 -9.20 -1.90 -6.05
CA ALA A 225 -8.86 -3.28 -5.72
C ALA A 225 -9.99 -4.04 -5.02
N GLY A 226 -9.74 -5.31 -4.68
CA GLY A 226 -10.79 -6.25 -4.31
C GLY A 226 -11.73 -5.78 -3.20
N LEU A 227 -11.21 -5.36 -2.06
CA LEU A 227 -12.02 -4.85 -0.95
C LEU A 227 -12.59 -3.46 -1.28
N GLY A 228 -11.75 -2.57 -1.83
CA GLY A 228 -12.16 -1.19 -2.12
C GLY A 228 -13.33 -1.09 -3.09
N GLU A 229 -13.38 -1.97 -4.11
CA GLU A 229 -14.43 -2.00 -5.11
C GLU A 229 -15.67 -2.77 -4.64
N ASN A 230 -15.50 -3.89 -3.95
CA ASN A 230 -16.59 -4.83 -3.72
C ASN A 230 -17.22 -4.75 -2.34
N SER A 231 -16.58 -4.14 -1.32
CA SER A 231 -17.16 -4.04 0.02
C SER A 231 -17.79 -2.66 0.26
N ILE A 232 -19.11 -2.61 0.14
CA ILE A 232 -19.93 -1.44 0.51
C ILE A 232 -19.69 -1.06 1.97
N GLY A 233 -19.73 -2.04 2.87
CA GLY A 233 -19.52 -1.83 4.30
C GLY A 233 -18.14 -1.26 4.63
N ALA A 234 -17.09 -1.72 3.97
CA ALA A 234 -15.73 -1.18 4.17
C ALA A 234 -15.65 0.32 3.82
N ARG A 235 -16.22 0.74 2.68
CA ARG A 235 -16.24 2.16 2.29
C ARG A 235 -17.04 3.00 3.27
N GLU A 236 -18.21 2.51 3.71
CA GLU A 236 -19.02 3.19 4.72
C GLU A 236 -18.26 3.37 6.04
N GLU A 237 -17.66 2.30 6.56
CA GLU A 237 -16.93 2.35 7.84
C GLU A 237 -15.66 3.22 7.77
N ILE A 238 -14.94 3.17 6.65
CA ILE A 238 -13.78 4.04 6.44
C ILE A 238 -14.19 5.51 6.39
N CYS A 239 -15.31 5.86 5.75
CA CYS A 239 -15.78 7.23 5.63
C CYS A 239 -16.58 7.72 6.86
N SER A 240 -17.10 6.82 7.69
CA SER A 240 -17.89 7.15 8.88
C SER A 240 -17.12 8.06 9.85
N GLY A 241 -17.76 9.12 10.32
CA GLY A 241 -17.16 10.09 11.26
C GLY A 241 -16.21 11.10 10.60
N LEU A 242 -16.14 11.15 9.27
CA LEU A 242 -15.36 12.14 8.52
C LEU A 242 -16.22 13.31 7.99
N GLU A 243 -17.50 13.38 8.35
CA GLU A 243 -18.45 14.39 7.86
C GLU A 243 -18.02 15.81 8.20
N ARG A 244 -17.38 16.01 9.37
CA ARG A 244 -16.83 17.32 9.78
C ARG A 244 -15.62 17.74 8.95
N LEU A 245 -14.98 16.80 8.26
CA LEU A 245 -13.89 17.04 7.32
C LEU A 245 -14.40 17.20 5.88
N GLY A 246 -15.74 17.22 5.70
CA GLY A 246 -16.39 17.39 4.40
C GLY A 246 -16.60 16.09 3.61
N ILE A 247 -16.18 14.93 4.13
CA ILE A 247 -16.37 13.63 3.49
C ILE A 247 -17.73 13.08 3.88
N LYS A 248 -18.59 12.88 2.90
CA LYS A 248 -19.91 12.26 3.08
C LYS A 248 -20.08 11.17 2.03
N ILE A 249 -20.52 10.00 2.46
CA ILE A 249 -20.86 8.90 1.57
C ILE A 249 -22.38 8.91 1.33
N ASP A 250 -22.77 8.80 0.09
CA ASP A 250 -24.16 8.53 -0.27
C ASP A 250 -24.38 7.03 -0.22
N LYS A 251 -25.22 6.59 0.69
CA LYS A 251 -25.46 5.16 0.92
C LYS A 251 -26.26 4.46 -0.18
N GLU A 252 -27.02 5.23 -0.96
CA GLU A 252 -27.81 4.68 -2.07
C GLU A 252 -26.94 4.49 -3.32
N GLU A 253 -25.91 5.35 -3.49
CA GLU A 253 -24.97 5.29 -4.61
C GLU A 253 -23.70 4.44 -4.30
N ASN A 254 -23.46 4.12 -3.03
CA ASN A 254 -22.29 3.35 -2.59
C ASN A 254 -22.38 1.84 -3.02
#